data_4f03712ce8cb1a50021ca95a3848a714
#
_entry.id   4f03712ce8cb1a50021ca95a3848a714
#
_cell.length_a   1.000
_cell.length_b   1.000
_cell.length_c   1.000
_cell.angle_alpha   90.00
_cell.angle_beta   90.00
_cell.angle_gamma   90.00
#
_symmetry.space_group_name_H-M   'P 1'
#
loop_
_entity.id
_entity.type
_entity.pdbx_description
1 polymer ?
#
loop_
_entity_poly.entity_id
_entity_poly.type
_entity_poly.pdbx_seq_one_letter_code
_entity_poly.pdbx_strand_id
1 'polypeptide(L)'
;LDSNLSMALGAGHVTLQNLTNAYAMIVNGGREINPTIIQSVYDKRGKIIINNEKKKCLDCIQNQDKIDYSLPTIQYNEKHILNSAIAYQITSMLEGAVKNGTGKKISTLDIPLAGKTGTTNDNKDAWFIGFSPDLVVGVYIGYDRPKSLGYKQTGSAVAVPLFKDFME
;
A
#
# COMPACT_ATOMS: atom_id res chain seq x y z
N LEU A 1 20.87 1.93 4.50
CA LEU A 1 20.73 0.49 4.73
C LEU A 1 22.03 -0.19 4.32
N ASP A 2 22.60 -0.98 5.21
CA ASP A 2 23.80 -1.76 4.89
C ASP A 2 23.45 -2.85 3.90
N SER A 3 24.23 -2.97 2.82
CA SER A 3 23.98 -3.98 1.79
C SER A 3 24.52 -5.34 2.26
N ASN A 4 23.64 -6.18 2.81
CA ASN A 4 23.96 -7.55 3.16
C ASN A 4 22.85 -8.51 2.69
N LEU A 5 23.16 -9.81 2.56
CA LEU A 5 22.20 -10.80 2.08
C LEU A 5 20.96 -10.95 2.97
N SER A 6 21.05 -10.65 4.26
CA SER A 6 19.92 -10.72 5.18
C SER A 6 18.85 -9.69 4.89
N MET A 7 19.19 -8.58 4.19
CA MET A 7 18.21 -7.59 3.73
C MET A 7 17.18 -8.19 2.78
N ALA A 8 17.57 -9.14 1.94
CA ALA A 8 16.65 -9.85 1.05
C ALA A 8 15.60 -10.69 1.81
N LEU A 9 15.91 -11.04 3.07
CA LEU A 9 15.01 -11.77 3.97
C LEU A 9 14.26 -10.85 4.94
N GLY A 10 14.38 -9.53 4.79
CA GLY A 10 13.65 -8.55 5.59
C GLY A 10 14.31 -8.19 6.91
N ALA A 11 15.64 -8.33 7.05
CA ALA A 11 16.35 -7.98 8.28
C ALA A 11 16.53 -6.46 8.51
N GLY A 12 16.02 -5.61 7.60
CA GLY A 12 16.13 -4.16 7.70
C GLY A 12 15.06 -3.53 8.58
N HIS A 13 15.44 -2.47 9.29
CA HIS A 13 14.47 -1.66 10.01
C HIS A 13 13.68 -0.77 9.05
N VAL A 14 12.37 -0.77 9.18
CA VAL A 14 11.47 0.02 8.37
C VAL A 14 10.27 0.47 9.20
N THR A 15 9.73 1.65 8.91
CA THR A 15 8.45 2.07 9.52
C THR A 15 7.27 1.39 8.82
N LEU A 16 6.17 1.23 9.55
CA LEU A 16 4.92 0.69 8.98
C LEU A 16 4.49 1.49 7.74
N GLN A 17 4.55 2.82 7.83
CA GLN A 17 4.20 3.72 6.71
C GLN A 17 5.06 3.45 5.47
N ASN A 18 6.38 3.37 5.63
CA ASN A 18 7.28 3.17 4.49
C ASN A 18 7.08 1.80 3.84
N LEU A 19 6.86 0.75 4.65
CA LEU A 19 6.60 -0.58 4.12
C LEU A 19 5.24 -0.62 3.40
N THR A 20 4.19 -0.08 4.00
CA THR A 20 2.86 0.01 3.37
C THR A 20 2.92 0.79 2.06
N ASN A 21 3.67 1.92 2.02
CA ASN A 21 3.87 2.71 0.82
C ASN A 21 4.63 1.94 -0.28
N ALA A 22 5.64 1.13 0.09
CA ALA A 22 6.35 0.29 -0.88
C ALA A 22 5.39 -0.72 -1.56
N TYR A 23 4.50 -1.35 -0.80
CA TYR A 23 3.46 -2.22 -1.36
C TYR A 23 2.46 -1.43 -2.21
N ALA A 24 2.06 -0.24 -1.79
CA ALA A 24 1.18 0.63 -2.56
C ALA A 24 1.78 0.98 -3.93
N MET A 25 3.09 1.24 -4.01
CA MET A 25 3.78 1.45 -5.28
C MET A 25 3.74 0.22 -6.19
N ILE A 26 3.88 -0.99 -5.63
CA ILE A 26 3.76 -2.25 -6.39
C ILE A 26 2.34 -2.38 -6.95
N VAL A 27 1.32 -2.21 -6.11
CA VAL A 27 -0.10 -2.31 -6.50
C VAL A 27 -0.47 -1.27 -7.55
N ASN A 28 0.11 -0.06 -7.46
CA ASN A 28 -0.06 1.01 -8.44
C ASN A 28 0.77 0.81 -9.72
N GLY A 29 1.10 -0.43 -10.07
CA GLY A 29 1.81 -0.76 -11.31
C GLY A 29 3.26 -0.29 -11.36
N GLY A 30 3.92 -0.13 -10.21
CA GLY A 30 5.32 0.28 -10.09
C GLY A 30 5.54 1.80 -10.14
N ARG A 31 4.49 2.60 -9.96
CA ARG A 31 4.58 4.06 -9.96
C ARG A 31 4.89 4.60 -8.56
N GLU A 32 5.67 5.67 -8.51
CA GLU A 32 6.04 6.34 -7.27
C GLU A 32 4.81 6.96 -6.58
N ILE A 33 4.64 6.62 -5.30
CA ILE A 33 3.63 7.22 -4.42
C ILE A 33 4.36 7.98 -3.32
N ASN A 34 4.07 9.29 -3.20
CA ASN A 34 4.49 10.09 -2.06
C ASN A 34 3.28 10.26 -1.14
N PRO A 35 3.29 9.60 0.03
CA PRO A 35 2.18 9.69 0.96
C PRO A 35 1.96 11.13 1.39
N THR A 36 0.71 11.59 1.38
CA THR A 36 0.33 12.90 1.88
C THR A 36 -0.91 12.79 2.75
N ILE A 37 -0.93 13.54 3.85
CA ILE A 37 -2.10 13.63 4.73
C ILE A 37 -2.98 14.80 4.31
N ILE A 38 -2.35 15.86 3.75
CA ILE A 38 -3.06 17.07 3.31
C ILE A 38 -3.01 17.12 1.79
N GLN A 39 -4.13 16.91 1.13
CA GLN A 39 -4.23 16.98 -0.32
C GLN A 39 -4.30 18.43 -0.80
N SER A 40 -5.14 19.25 -0.18
CA SER A 40 -5.29 20.66 -0.54
C SER A 40 -5.70 21.52 0.66
N VAL A 41 -5.31 22.77 0.64
CA VAL A 41 -5.71 23.79 1.61
C VAL A 41 -6.29 24.98 0.84
N TYR A 42 -7.45 25.45 1.29
CA TYR A 42 -8.16 26.58 0.71
C TYR A 42 -8.24 27.74 1.71
N ASP A 43 -8.21 28.97 1.22
CA ASP A 43 -8.54 30.13 2.04
C ASP A 43 -10.06 30.27 2.22
N LYS A 44 -10.49 31.25 3.04
CA LYS A 44 -11.91 31.54 3.30
C LYS A 44 -12.70 31.98 2.04
N ARG A 45 -12.02 32.28 0.94
CA ARG A 45 -12.63 32.67 -0.34
C ARG A 45 -12.62 31.53 -1.37
N GLY A 46 -12.17 30.33 -0.97
CA GLY A 46 -12.07 29.17 -1.85
C GLY A 46 -10.82 29.18 -2.76
N LYS A 47 -9.87 30.08 -2.54
CA LYS A 47 -8.59 30.09 -3.28
C LYS A 47 -7.68 28.99 -2.72
N ILE A 48 -7.10 28.20 -3.61
CA ILE A 48 -6.13 27.16 -3.26
C ILE A 48 -4.84 27.82 -2.75
N ILE A 49 -4.44 27.49 -1.51
CA ILE A 49 -3.17 27.88 -0.90
C ILE A 49 -2.12 26.78 -1.12
N ILE A 50 -2.51 25.50 -0.91
CA ILE A 50 -1.67 24.33 -1.11
C ILE A 50 -2.45 23.35 -1.97
N ASN A 51 -1.80 22.79 -2.98
CA ASN A 51 -2.33 21.68 -3.75
C ASN A 51 -1.22 20.65 -3.97
N ASN A 52 -1.38 19.49 -3.33
CA ASN A 52 -0.49 18.32 -3.46
C ASN A 52 -1.02 17.33 -4.50
N GLU A 53 -2.09 17.68 -5.21
CA GLU A 53 -2.63 16.84 -6.27
C GLU A 53 -1.68 16.78 -7.47
N LYS A 54 -1.25 15.58 -7.82
CA LYS A 54 -0.32 15.35 -8.94
C LYS A 54 -1.03 15.16 -10.27
N LYS A 55 -2.36 15.08 -10.24
CA LYS A 55 -3.17 14.94 -11.46
C LYS A 55 -3.38 16.30 -12.09
N LYS A 56 -3.06 16.42 -13.37
CA LYS A 56 -3.38 17.61 -14.16
C LYS A 56 -4.40 17.26 -15.21
N CYS A 57 -5.50 17.96 -15.20
CA CYS A 57 -6.43 17.93 -16.32
C CYS A 57 -5.88 18.82 -17.42
N LEU A 58 -5.65 18.29 -18.61
CA LEU A 58 -5.12 19.04 -19.75
C LEU A 58 -6.21 19.87 -20.43
N ASP A 59 -7.45 19.37 -20.44
CA ASP A 59 -8.55 19.90 -21.25
C ASP A 59 -9.64 20.58 -20.41
N CYS A 60 -9.51 20.60 -19.06
CA CYS A 60 -10.53 21.17 -18.17
C CYS A 60 -10.66 22.70 -18.25
N ILE A 61 -9.72 23.41 -18.90
CA ILE A 61 -9.69 24.88 -18.94
C ILE A 61 -9.94 25.41 -20.36
N GLN A 62 -10.29 24.55 -21.31
CA GLN A 62 -10.51 25.00 -22.68
C GLN A 62 -11.90 25.63 -22.83
N ASN A 63 -11.85 26.93 -23.05
CA ASN A 63 -12.86 27.81 -23.65
C ASN A 63 -14.33 27.50 -23.34
N GLN A 64 -14.95 28.36 -22.54
CA GLN A 64 -16.38 28.40 -22.23
C GLN A 64 -17.32 28.44 -23.44
N ASP A 65 -16.78 28.58 -24.66
CA ASP A 65 -17.57 28.78 -25.90
C ASP A 65 -17.78 27.50 -26.73
N LYS A 66 -17.15 26.38 -26.37
CA LYS A 66 -17.37 25.07 -27.02
C LYS A 66 -17.58 24.00 -25.97
N ILE A 67 -18.81 23.50 -25.89
CA ILE A 67 -19.14 22.29 -25.10
C ILE A 67 -18.51 21.11 -25.86
N ASP A 68 -17.33 20.68 -25.41
CA ASP A 68 -16.73 19.43 -25.85
C ASP A 68 -17.22 18.32 -24.94
N TYR A 69 -17.91 17.33 -25.51
CA TYR A 69 -18.41 16.16 -24.78
C TYR A 69 -17.36 15.04 -24.66
N SER A 70 -16.12 15.28 -25.05
CA SER A 70 -15.03 14.33 -24.83
C SER A 70 -14.69 14.19 -23.34
N LEU A 71 -14.26 12.99 -22.93
CA LEU A 71 -13.78 12.78 -21.57
C LEU A 71 -12.49 13.58 -21.35
N PRO A 72 -12.34 14.27 -20.19
CA PRO A 72 -11.15 15.04 -19.91
C PRO A 72 -9.90 14.16 -19.86
N THR A 73 -8.83 14.63 -20.49
CA THR A 73 -7.53 13.97 -20.48
C THR A 73 -6.81 14.27 -19.16
N ILE A 74 -6.66 13.26 -18.30
CA ILE A 74 -5.95 13.39 -17.05
C ILE A 74 -4.49 12.93 -17.23
N GLN A 75 -3.56 13.85 -17.06
CA GLN A 75 -2.14 13.53 -17.06
C GLN A 75 -1.65 13.24 -15.63
N TYR A 76 -1.04 12.10 -15.47
CA TYR A 76 -0.36 11.70 -14.23
C TYR A 76 1.14 11.99 -14.38
N ASN A 77 1.67 12.85 -13.53
CA ASN A 77 3.11 13.12 -13.50
C ASN A 77 3.78 12.20 -12.47
N GLU A 78 3.71 10.88 -12.73
CA GLU A 78 4.24 9.87 -11.83
C GLU A 78 5.45 9.18 -12.44
N LYS A 79 6.53 9.11 -11.65
CA LYS A 79 7.74 8.41 -12.02
C LYS A 79 7.54 6.90 -11.86
N HIS A 80 7.86 6.10 -12.87
CA HIS A 80 7.98 4.66 -12.71
C HIS A 80 9.28 4.31 -11.98
N ILE A 81 9.17 3.62 -10.86
CA ILE A 81 10.28 3.10 -10.06
C ILE A 81 10.47 1.60 -10.27
N LEU A 82 9.44 0.91 -10.75
CA LEU A 82 9.43 -0.51 -11.05
C LEU A 82 8.72 -0.73 -12.39
N ASN A 83 9.19 -1.70 -13.17
CA ASN A 83 8.53 -2.11 -14.39
C ASN A 83 7.14 -2.68 -14.07
N SER A 84 6.10 -2.26 -14.82
CA SER A 84 4.71 -2.66 -14.57
C SER A 84 4.49 -4.18 -14.69
N ALA A 85 5.22 -4.86 -15.59
CA ALA A 85 5.14 -6.32 -15.69
C ALA A 85 5.71 -7.01 -14.44
N ILE A 86 6.80 -6.49 -13.87
CA ILE A 86 7.36 -6.99 -12.61
C ILE A 86 6.42 -6.70 -11.45
N ALA A 87 5.83 -5.52 -11.39
CA ALA A 87 4.83 -5.15 -10.38
C ALA A 87 3.63 -6.10 -10.41
N TYR A 88 3.13 -6.44 -11.61
CA TYR A 88 2.07 -7.42 -11.80
C TYR A 88 2.47 -8.83 -11.33
N GLN A 89 3.68 -9.29 -11.68
CA GLN A 89 4.18 -10.60 -11.24
C GLN A 89 4.24 -10.69 -9.71
N ILE A 90 4.75 -9.65 -9.04
CA ILE A 90 4.80 -9.59 -7.58
C ILE A 90 3.38 -9.62 -6.99
N THR A 91 2.45 -8.85 -7.54
CA THR A 91 1.05 -8.82 -7.11
C THR A 91 0.41 -10.21 -7.24
N SER A 92 0.62 -10.91 -8.35
CA SER A 92 0.13 -12.27 -8.57
C SER A 92 0.70 -13.28 -7.56
N MET A 93 2.00 -13.17 -7.22
CA MET A 93 2.59 -14.02 -6.17
C MET A 93 1.99 -13.73 -4.79
N LEU A 94 1.71 -12.46 -4.49
CA LEU A 94 1.10 -12.05 -3.22
C LEU A 94 -0.38 -12.47 -3.13
N GLU A 95 -1.08 -12.52 -4.26
CA GLU A 95 -2.43 -13.11 -4.35
C GLU A 95 -2.37 -14.63 -4.07
N GLY A 96 -1.38 -15.32 -4.60
CA GLY A 96 -1.11 -16.72 -4.28
C GLY A 96 -0.87 -16.97 -2.79
N ALA A 97 -0.19 -16.05 -2.08
CA ALA A 97 0.04 -16.14 -0.65
C ALA A 97 -1.27 -16.01 0.18
N VAL A 98 -2.26 -15.29 -0.33
CA VAL A 98 -3.61 -15.22 0.27
C VAL A 98 -4.43 -16.46 -0.08
N LYS A 99 -4.42 -16.89 -1.32
CA LYS A 99 -5.22 -18.06 -1.76
C LYS A 99 -4.75 -19.37 -1.13
N ASN A 100 -3.44 -19.60 -1.07
CA ASN A 100 -2.85 -20.90 -0.75
C ASN A 100 -1.83 -20.85 0.40
N GLY A 101 -1.50 -19.67 0.93
CA GLY A 101 -0.41 -19.47 1.88
C GLY A 101 -0.86 -18.97 3.26
N THR A 102 0.03 -18.20 3.88
CA THR A 102 -0.13 -17.70 5.26
C THR A 102 -1.24 -16.67 5.42
N GLY A 103 -1.71 -16.06 4.32
CA GLY A 103 -2.83 -15.11 4.30
C GLY A 103 -4.22 -15.75 4.12
N LYS A 104 -4.33 -17.07 4.07
CA LYS A 104 -5.58 -17.78 3.71
C LYS A 104 -6.81 -17.39 4.53
N LYS A 105 -6.64 -16.89 5.75
CA LYS A 105 -7.76 -16.47 6.60
C LYS A 105 -8.62 -15.34 5.99
N ILE A 106 -8.04 -14.51 5.10
CA ILE A 106 -8.76 -13.43 4.42
C ILE A 106 -9.36 -13.85 3.08
N SER A 107 -9.09 -15.05 2.60
CA SER A 107 -9.67 -15.55 1.34
C SER A 107 -11.18 -15.78 1.40
N THR A 108 -11.79 -15.65 2.58
CA THR A 108 -13.24 -15.71 2.79
C THR A 108 -13.95 -14.39 2.46
N LEU A 109 -13.23 -13.31 2.33
CA LEU A 109 -13.78 -12.02 1.88
C LEU A 109 -14.03 -12.10 0.37
N ASP A 110 -15.20 -11.67 -0.06
CA ASP A 110 -15.63 -11.71 -1.48
C ASP A 110 -15.08 -10.51 -2.28
N ILE A 111 -13.79 -10.25 -2.11
CA ILE A 111 -13.03 -9.22 -2.82
C ILE A 111 -11.66 -9.76 -3.24
N PRO A 112 -11.10 -9.31 -4.37
CA PRO A 112 -9.75 -9.68 -4.75
C PRO A 112 -8.74 -9.13 -3.76
N LEU A 113 -8.02 -10.03 -3.07
CA LEU A 113 -7.03 -9.68 -2.06
C LEU A 113 -5.68 -10.31 -2.34
N ALA A 114 -4.66 -9.55 -2.04
CA ALA A 114 -3.29 -10.02 -2.01
C ALA A 114 -2.59 -9.49 -0.75
N GLY A 115 -1.50 -10.11 -0.33
CA GLY A 115 -0.79 -9.66 0.85
C GLY A 115 0.33 -10.57 1.32
N LYS A 116 1.07 -10.09 2.32
CA LYS A 116 2.21 -10.80 2.88
C LYS A 116 2.27 -10.64 4.39
N THR A 117 2.43 -11.76 5.07
CA THR A 117 2.74 -11.80 6.50
C THR A 117 4.23 -11.60 6.73
N GLY A 118 4.58 -10.99 7.85
CA GLY A 118 5.92 -10.94 8.41
C GLY A 118 5.90 -11.35 9.88
N THR A 119 6.95 -12.04 10.32
CA THR A 119 7.14 -12.39 11.72
C THR A 119 8.62 -12.33 12.00
N THR A 120 9.02 -11.57 13.02
CA THR A 120 10.42 -11.53 13.46
C THR A 120 10.77 -12.77 14.28
N ASN A 121 12.07 -13.00 14.44
CA ASN A 121 12.56 -14.06 15.31
C ASN A 121 11.97 -13.92 16.72
N ASP A 122 11.72 -15.05 17.38
CA ASP A 122 11.12 -15.13 18.72
C ASP A 122 9.69 -14.56 18.81
N ASN A 123 9.00 -14.37 17.67
CA ASN A 123 7.65 -13.77 17.60
C ASN A 123 7.55 -12.43 18.34
N LYS A 124 8.54 -11.53 18.15
CA LYS A 124 8.52 -10.21 18.81
C LYS A 124 7.63 -9.23 18.08
N ASP A 125 7.59 -9.34 16.74
CA ASP A 125 6.78 -8.50 15.88
C ASP A 125 6.00 -9.35 14.89
N ALA A 126 4.74 -9.02 14.71
CA ALA A 126 3.84 -9.63 13.75
C ALA A 126 3.34 -8.57 12.76
N TRP A 127 3.57 -8.81 11.48
CA TRP A 127 3.25 -7.90 10.39
C TRP A 127 2.30 -8.53 9.41
N PHE A 128 1.44 -7.73 8.84
CA PHE A 128 0.70 -8.05 7.63
C PHE A 128 0.52 -6.81 6.78
N ILE A 129 0.91 -6.88 5.51
CA ILE A 129 0.53 -5.90 4.50
C ILE A 129 -0.42 -6.60 3.55
N GLY A 130 -1.66 -6.15 3.53
CA GLY A 130 -2.69 -6.66 2.63
C GLY A 130 -3.27 -5.54 1.78
N PHE A 131 -3.80 -5.89 0.63
CA PHE A 131 -4.36 -4.92 -0.29
C PHE A 131 -5.44 -5.52 -1.19
N SER A 132 -6.37 -4.64 -1.58
CA SER A 132 -7.30 -4.77 -2.70
C SER A 132 -6.81 -3.90 -3.87
N PRO A 133 -7.50 -3.87 -5.02
CA PRO A 133 -7.18 -2.93 -6.10
C PRO A 133 -7.18 -1.45 -5.69
N ASP A 134 -7.96 -1.08 -4.68
CA ASP A 134 -8.20 0.31 -4.30
C ASP A 134 -7.58 0.73 -2.96
N LEU A 135 -7.16 -0.23 -2.13
CA LEU A 135 -6.74 0.05 -0.76
C LEU A 135 -5.56 -0.84 -0.34
N VAL A 136 -4.55 -0.23 0.26
CA VAL A 136 -3.42 -0.93 0.90
C VAL A 136 -3.44 -0.66 2.38
N VAL A 137 -3.43 -1.72 3.18
CA VAL A 137 -3.48 -1.66 4.64
C VAL A 137 -2.29 -2.39 5.24
N GLY A 138 -1.54 -1.68 6.08
CA GLY A 138 -0.45 -2.25 6.88
C GLY A 138 -0.88 -2.47 8.32
N VAL A 139 -0.64 -3.65 8.86
CA VAL A 139 -0.88 -4.01 10.25
C VAL A 139 0.43 -4.41 10.91
N TYR A 140 0.70 -3.81 12.04
CA TYR A 140 1.85 -4.12 12.90
C TYR A 140 1.39 -4.37 14.33
N ILE A 141 1.91 -5.44 14.92
CA ILE A 141 1.68 -5.79 16.33
C ILE A 141 3.04 -6.08 16.95
N GLY A 142 3.37 -5.35 17.99
CA GLY A 142 4.63 -5.46 18.70
C GLY A 142 4.60 -4.65 19.99
N TYR A 143 5.66 -4.76 20.77
CA TYR A 143 5.87 -3.94 21.97
C TYR A 143 6.94 -2.90 21.71
N ASP A 144 6.81 -1.69 22.30
CA ASP A 144 7.81 -0.62 22.20
C ASP A 144 9.20 -1.08 22.69
N ARG A 145 9.21 -1.92 23.74
CA ARG A 145 10.40 -2.67 24.14
C ARG A 145 10.24 -4.10 23.65
N PRO A 146 11.08 -4.53 22.68
CA PRO A 146 10.91 -5.82 22.02
C PRO A 146 10.87 -6.99 23.01
N LYS A 147 9.73 -7.65 23.09
CA LYS A 147 9.53 -8.91 23.83
C LYS A 147 8.61 -9.81 23.02
N SER A 148 8.69 -11.13 23.28
CA SER A 148 7.84 -12.08 22.56
C SER A 148 6.35 -11.80 22.78
N LEU A 149 5.58 -11.87 21.69
CA LEU A 149 4.12 -11.84 21.71
C LEU A 149 3.51 -13.14 22.26
N GLY A 150 4.33 -14.18 22.41
CA GLY A 150 3.91 -15.49 22.90
C GLY A 150 4.07 -16.60 21.86
N TYR A 151 3.84 -17.82 22.31
CA TYR A 151 3.97 -19.02 21.48
C TYR A 151 2.99 -18.98 20.30
N LYS A 152 3.48 -19.22 19.09
CA LYS A 152 2.71 -19.20 17.83
C LYS A 152 2.02 -17.86 17.48
N GLN A 153 2.34 -16.76 18.14
CA GLN A 153 1.81 -15.42 17.80
C GLN A 153 2.55 -14.87 16.57
N THR A 154 2.19 -15.36 15.41
CA THR A 154 2.77 -14.98 14.10
C THR A 154 1.92 -13.93 13.40
N GLY A 155 2.43 -13.30 12.34
CA GLY A 155 1.66 -12.38 11.50
C GLY A 155 0.35 -13.01 11.00
N SER A 156 0.35 -14.29 10.64
CA SER A 156 -0.87 -15.03 10.26
C SER A 156 -1.84 -15.23 11.41
N ALA A 157 -1.34 -15.33 12.64
CA ALA A 157 -2.18 -15.61 13.82
C ALA A 157 -2.88 -14.35 14.33
N VAL A 158 -2.16 -13.20 14.37
CA VAL A 158 -2.63 -11.98 15.04
C VAL A 158 -2.82 -10.79 14.10
N ALA A 159 -1.96 -10.56 13.10
CA ALA A 159 -2.09 -9.40 12.21
C ALA A 159 -3.11 -9.63 11.08
N VAL A 160 -3.20 -10.84 10.53
CA VAL A 160 -4.18 -11.16 9.48
C VAL A 160 -5.63 -11.03 9.96
N PRO A 161 -6.03 -11.48 11.16
CA PRO A 161 -7.39 -11.27 11.67
C PRO A 161 -7.76 -9.78 11.78
N LEU A 162 -6.87 -8.93 12.31
CA LEU A 162 -7.12 -7.49 12.40
C LEU A 162 -7.31 -6.84 11.02
N PHE A 163 -6.52 -7.26 10.02
CA PHE A 163 -6.74 -6.83 8.66
C PHE A 163 -8.12 -7.28 8.15
N LYS A 164 -8.51 -8.53 8.44
CA LYS A 164 -9.80 -9.07 8.03
C LYS A 164 -10.95 -8.25 8.62
N ASP A 165 -10.95 -8.04 9.93
CA ASP A 165 -11.97 -7.26 10.64
C ASP A 165 -12.08 -5.82 10.14
N PHE A 166 -10.96 -5.24 9.66
CA PHE A 166 -10.95 -3.91 9.06
C PHE A 166 -11.56 -3.88 7.65
N MET A 167 -11.44 -4.97 6.88
CA MET A 167 -11.89 -5.06 5.49
C MET A 167 -13.34 -5.55 5.36
N GLU A 168 -13.94 -6.10 6.43
CA GLU A 168 -15.37 -6.46 6.53
C GLU A 168 -16.25 -5.20 6.68
#